data_dc736f73329241aef1c9c6e9df111dbd
#
_entry.id   dc736f73329241aef1c9c6e9df111dbd
#
_cell.length_a   1.000
_cell.length_b   1.000
_cell.length_c   1.000
_cell.angle_alpha   90.00
_cell.angle_beta   90.00
_cell.angle_gamma   90.00
#
_symmetry.space_group_name_H-M   'P 1'
#
loop_
_entity.id
_entity.type
_entity.pdbx_description
1 polymer ?
#
loop_
_entity_poly.entity_id
_entity_poly.type
_entity_poly.pdbx_seq_one_letter_code
_entity_poly.pdbx_strand_id
1 'polypeptide(L)'
;MKSLIISMLFCMLACQANAQSVTKVSHSKAVKTDVVTTGDVTIRKPDYICITTDGGRDQLLMDGTQFTMTQKGKKHVTDSRKNPLFADFHAVLKAVINQQPIPTSDDIKVATKGSEQTVTITPSTEKRQLFTSFVLVVDSKTSAMKRLRMNGRSESYTEYTFK
;
A
#
# COMPACT_ATOMS: atom_id res chain seq x y z
N MET A 1 -21.89 -35.61 44.56
CA MET A 1 -22.19 -34.54 43.61
C MET A 1 -20.84 -33.98 43.14
N LYS A 2 -20.41 -34.37 41.94
CA LYS A 2 -19.14 -33.92 41.36
C LYS A 2 -19.44 -32.78 40.38
N SER A 3 -19.03 -31.57 40.78
CA SER A 3 -19.19 -30.36 39.97
C SER A 3 -18.16 -30.38 38.82
N LEU A 4 -18.63 -30.47 37.60
CA LEU A 4 -17.81 -30.44 36.38
C LEU A 4 -17.61 -28.98 36.02
N ILE A 5 -16.43 -28.42 36.29
CA ILE A 5 -16.05 -27.09 35.86
C ILE A 5 -15.54 -27.24 34.42
N ILE A 6 -16.39 -26.90 33.45
CA ILE A 6 -16.00 -26.75 32.04
C ILE A 6 -15.26 -25.44 31.91
N SER A 7 -13.94 -25.54 31.87
CA SER A 7 -13.06 -24.39 31.53
C SER A 7 -13.21 -24.10 30.04
N MET A 8 -14.01 -23.10 29.74
CA MET A 8 -14.19 -22.57 28.37
C MET A 8 -12.95 -21.77 28.03
N LEU A 9 -11.96 -22.44 27.41
CA LEU A 9 -10.77 -21.83 26.88
C LEU A 9 -11.17 -21.01 25.62
N PHE A 10 -11.50 -19.75 25.85
CA PHE A 10 -11.76 -18.78 24.81
C PHE A 10 -10.43 -18.50 24.09
N CYS A 11 -10.19 -19.22 22.99
CA CYS A 11 -9.09 -18.91 22.07
C CYS A 11 -9.39 -17.54 21.46
N MET A 12 -8.92 -16.46 22.10
CA MET A 12 -8.79 -15.16 21.45
C MET A 12 -7.73 -15.34 20.35
N LEU A 13 -8.18 -15.58 19.12
CA LEU A 13 -7.37 -15.27 17.94
C LEU A 13 -7.18 -13.75 17.96
N ALA A 14 -6.12 -13.33 18.61
CA ALA A 14 -5.63 -11.97 18.48
C ALA A 14 -5.23 -11.81 17.00
N CYS A 15 -6.06 -11.11 16.24
CA CYS A 15 -5.71 -10.59 14.93
C CYS A 15 -4.57 -9.59 15.19
N GLN A 16 -3.31 -10.08 15.11
CA GLN A 16 -2.13 -9.23 15.27
C GLN A 16 -2.09 -8.31 14.04
N ALA A 17 -2.68 -7.13 14.20
CA ALA A 17 -2.40 -6.02 13.31
C ALA A 17 -0.95 -5.60 13.61
N ASN A 18 0.00 -6.05 12.79
CA ASN A 18 1.37 -5.57 12.86
C ASN A 18 1.35 -4.10 12.44
N ALA A 19 1.36 -3.21 13.43
CA ALA A 19 1.61 -1.79 13.20
C ALA A 19 3.10 -1.65 12.88
N GLN A 20 3.41 -1.27 11.65
CA GLN A 20 4.76 -1.05 11.16
C GLN A 20 4.94 0.45 10.96
N SER A 21 6.11 1.00 11.34
CA SER A 21 6.36 2.42 11.14
C SER A 21 6.64 2.73 9.66
N VAL A 22 6.26 3.92 9.23
CA VAL A 22 6.44 4.38 7.86
C VAL A 22 7.00 5.79 7.83
N THR A 23 7.87 6.06 6.86
CA THR A 23 8.34 7.40 6.50
C THR A 23 7.77 7.75 5.13
N LYS A 24 7.11 8.90 5.04
CA LYS A 24 6.56 9.44 3.79
C LYS A 24 7.40 10.61 3.33
N VAL A 25 7.82 10.60 2.08
CA VAL A 25 8.45 11.72 1.37
C VAL A 25 7.51 12.19 0.27
N SER A 26 7.19 13.48 0.26
CA SER A 26 6.41 14.10 -0.82
C SER A 26 7.29 15.11 -1.55
N HIS A 27 7.46 14.89 -2.85
CA HIS A 27 8.21 15.75 -3.75
C HIS A 27 7.27 16.45 -4.74
N SER A 28 7.53 17.73 -4.98
CA SER A 28 6.84 18.49 -6.02
C SER A 28 7.83 19.42 -6.72
N LYS A 29 7.83 19.41 -8.05
CA LYS A 29 8.68 20.30 -8.85
C LYS A 29 8.45 21.79 -8.54
N ALA A 30 7.23 22.14 -8.14
CA ALA A 30 6.87 23.52 -7.79
C ALA A 30 7.46 23.96 -6.43
N VAL A 31 7.76 22.99 -5.57
CA VAL A 31 8.35 23.22 -4.24
C VAL A 31 9.68 22.49 -4.22
N LYS A 32 10.80 23.23 -4.27
CA LYS A 32 12.15 22.66 -4.35
C LYS A 32 12.57 21.82 -3.14
N THR A 33 11.74 21.76 -2.10
CA THR A 33 12.05 21.05 -0.85
C THR A 33 11.11 19.86 -0.68
N ASP A 34 11.66 18.71 -0.37
CA ASP A 34 10.88 17.52 -0.02
C ASP A 34 10.22 17.70 1.35
N VAL A 35 8.97 17.29 1.45
CA VAL A 35 8.25 17.24 2.72
C VAL A 35 8.33 15.82 3.25
N VAL A 36 8.95 15.66 4.43
CA VAL A 36 9.12 14.36 5.10
C VAL A 36 8.20 14.31 6.32
N THR A 37 7.39 13.25 6.41
CA THR A 37 6.53 12.97 7.55
C THR A 37 6.66 11.50 7.94
N THR A 38 6.32 11.19 9.18
CA THR A 38 6.33 9.82 9.71
C THR A 38 4.94 9.40 10.13
N GLY A 39 4.74 8.10 10.31
CA GLY A 39 3.47 7.55 10.74
C GLY A 39 3.49 6.03 10.82
N ASP A 40 2.32 5.44 10.69
CA ASP A 40 2.11 4.02 10.88
C ASP A 40 1.38 3.41 9.69
N VAL A 41 1.60 2.12 9.47
CA VAL A 41 0.87 1.32 8.51
C VAL A 41 0.20 0.14 9.19
N THR A 42 -1.03 -0.11 8.83
CA THR A 42 -1.79 -1.30 9.22
C THR A 42 -2.13 -2.09 7.98
N ILE A 43 -1.78 -3.38 7.97
CA ILE A 43 -2.04 -4.30 6.88
C ILE A 43 -2.89 -5.45 7.41
N ARG A 44 -3.96 -5.81 6.70
CA ARG A 44 -4.84 -6.95 7.01
C ARG A 44 -5.21 -7.69 5.74
N LYS A 45 -5.22 -9.02 5.84
CA LYS A 45 -5.72 -9.88 4.76
C LYS A 45 -7.22 -9.69 4.55
N PRO A 46 -7.73 -9.87 3.33
CA PRO A 46 -6.98 -10.22 2.12
C PRO A 46 -6.39 -9.01 1.38
N ASP A 47 -6.89 -7.79 1.57
CA ASP A 47 -6.60 -6.63 0.72
C ASP A 47 -6.81 -5.28 1.40
N TYR A 48 -6.45 -5.21 2.68
CA TYR A 48 -6.53 -3.97 3.44
C TYR A 48 -5.13 -3.42 3.75
N ILE A 49 -4.90 -2.16 3.40
CA ILE A 49 -3.75 -1.38 3.83
C ILE A 49 -4.19 0.04 4.20
N CYS A 50 -3.79 0.50 5.37
CA CYS A 50 -3.98 1.87 5.82
C CYS A 50 -2.65 2.45 6.25
N ILE A 51 -2.18 3.48 5.57
CA ILE A 51 -1.00 4.25 5.91
C ILE A 51 -1.48 5.60 6.41
N THR A 52 -1.08 5.97 7.63
CA THR A 52 -1.44 7.24 8.25
C THR A 52 -0.18 8.00 8.61
N THR A 53 -0.04 9.24 8.15
CA THR A 53 1.15 10.08 8.39
C THR A 53 0.74 11.49 8.81
N ASP A 54 1.72 12.31 9.17
CA ASP A 54 1.51 13.71 9.56
C ASP A 54 0.51 13.88 10.72
N GLY A 55 0.65 13.04 11.76
CA GLY A 55 -0.25 13.08 12.91
C GLY A 55 -1.71 12.76 12.59
N GLY A 56 -1.96 11.94 11.56
CA GLY A 56 -3.30 11.54 11.13
C GLY A 56 -3.94 12.44 10.07
N ARG A 57 -3.26 13.51 9.65
CA ARG A 57 -3.78 14.45 8.63
C ARG A 57 -3.72 13.90 7.21
N ASP A 58 -2.76 13.04 6.95
CA ASP A 58 -2.59 12.36 5.67
C ASP A 58 -2.85 10.86 5.81
N GLN A 59 -3.65 10.31 4.92
CA GLN A 59 -4.01 8.90 4.92
C GLN A 59 -4.02 8.34 3.50
N LEU A 60 -3.48 7.14 3.35
CA LEU A 60 -3.63 6.29 2.18
C LEU A 60 -4.32 5.01 2.63
N LEU A 61 -5.52 4.77 2.14
CA LEU A 61 -6.33 3.61 2.50
C LEU A 61 -6.74 2.84 1.25
N MET A 62 -6.43 1.56 1.21
CA MET A 62 -7.07 0.60 0.34
C MET A 62 -7.89 -0.37 1.20
N ASP A 63 -9.17 -0.48 0.92
CA ASP A 63 -10.10 -1.40 1.55
C ASP A 63 -10.92 -2.10 0.45
N GLY A 64 -10.53 -3.33 0.15
CA GLY A 64 -11.03 -4.03 -1.02
C GLY A 64 -10.78 -3.23 -2.30
N THR A 65 -11.83 -2.99 -3.08
CA THR A 65 -11.74 -2.23 -4.34
C THR A 65 -11.71 -0.72 -4.17
N GLN A 66 -11.89 -0.21 -2.95
CA GLN A 66 -11.88 1.23 -2.70
C GLN A 66 -10.49 1.72 -2.31
N PHE A 67 -10.05 2.75 -2.99
CA PHE A 67 -8.82 3.46 -2.72
C PHE A 67 -9.14 4.88 -2.30
N THR A 68 -8.73 5.26 -1.10
CA THR A 68 -8.94 6.60 -0.54
C THR A 68 -7.60 7.23 -0.22
N MET A 69 -7.39 8.43 -0.70
CA MET A 69 -6.26 9.26 -0.33
C MET A 69 -6.76 10.56 0.31
N THR A 70 -6.35 10.82 1.54
CA THR A 70 -6.58 12.10 2.22
C THR A 70 -5.25 12.81 2.33
N GLN A 71 -5.18 14.03 1.86
CA GLN A 71 -3.98 14.86 1.91
C GLN A 71 -4.37 16.30 2.20
N LYS A 72 -3.80 16.89 3.24
CA LYS A 72 -4.11 18.28 3.67
C LYS A 72 -5.63 18.52 3.80
N GLY A 73 -6.36 17.54 4.34
CA GLY A 73 -7.81 17.61 4.51
C GLY A 73 -8.65 17.39 3.25
N LYS A 74 -8.03 17.22 2.08
CA LYS A 74 -8.73 16.87 0.84
C LYS A 74 -8.76 15.37 0.66
N LYS A 75 -9.97 14.83 0.48
CA LYS A 75 -10.22 13.40 0.30
C LYS A 75 -10.51 13.09 -1.17
N HIS A 76 -9.77 12.13 -1.73
CA HIS A 76 -9.99 11.58 -3.06
C HIS A 76 -10.32 10.09 -2.91
N VAL A 77 -11.40 9.66 -3.53
CA VAL A 77 -11.84 8.26 -3.52
C VAL A 77 -11.86 7.75 -4.95
N THR A 78 -11.27 6.60 -5.17
CA THR A 78 -11.22 5.91 -6.46
C THR A 78 -11.65 4.47 -6.28
N ASP A 79 -12.55 4.00 -7.14
CA ASP A 79 -12.88 2.57 -7.25
C ASP A 79 -11.90 1.93 -8.23
N SER A 80 -11.13 0.94 -7.77
CA SER A 80 -10.13 0.26 -8.60
C SER A 80 -10.74 -0.39 -9.85
N ARG A 81 -12.00 -0.83 -9.78
CA ARG A 81 -12.71 -1.41 -10.93
C ARG A 81 -12.94 -0.42 -12.08
N LYS A 82 -12.87 0.87 -11.80
CA LYS A 82 -13.09 1.96 -12.78
C LYS A 82 -11.81 2.61 -13.28
N ASN A 83 -10.67 2.22 -12.74
CA ASN A 83 -9.38 2.83 -13.05
C ASN A 83 -8.31 1.74 -13.21
N PRO A 84 -7.78 1.49 -14.42
CA PRO A 84 -6.82 0.43 -14.70
C PRO A 84 -5.58 0.45 -13.79
N LEU A 85 -4.99 1.63 -13.56
CA LEU A 85 -3.81 1.75 -12.68
C LEU A 85 -4.10 1.26 -11.26
N PHE A 86 -5.27 1.63 -10.70
CA PHE A 86 -5.67 1.19 -9.37
C PHE A 86 -6.14 -0.26 -9.35
N ALA A 87 -6.67 -0.80 -10.45
CA ALA A 87 -7.00 -2.22 -10.57
C ALA A 87 -5.74 -3.08 -10.49
N ASP A 88 -4.71 -2.72 -11.25
CA ASP A 88 -3.42 -3.42 -11.25
C ASP A 88 -2.71 -3.26 -9.90
N PHE A 89 -2.75 -2.08 -9.31
CA PHE A 89 -2.19 -1.83 -7.99
C PHE A 89 -2.90 -2.67 -6.90
N HIS A 90 -4.23 -2.76 -6.95
CA HIS A 90 -5.00 -3.62 -6.05
C HIS A 90 -4.61 -5.09 -6.21
N ALA A 91 -4.51 -5.59 -7.44
CA ALA A 91 -4.11 -6.97 -7.72
C ALA A 91 -2.71 -7.28 -7.18
N VAL A 92 -1.74 -6.38 -7.39
CA VAL A 92 -0.37 -6.52 -6.88
C VAL A 92 -0.34 -6.48 -5.35
N LEU A 93 -0.99 -5.49 -4.71
CA LEU A 93 -1.03 -5.41 -3.24
C LEU A 93 -1.69 -6.62 -2.61
N LYS A 94 -2.79 -7.10 -3.17
CA LYS A 94 -3.47 -8.31 -2.70
C LYS A 94 -2.56 -9.53 -2.79
N ALA A 95 -1.81 -9.69 -3.89
CA ALA A 95 -0.84 -10.78 -4.02
C ALA A 95 0.26 -10.69 -2.96
N VAL A 96 0.83 -9.51 -2.74
CA VAL A 96 1.88 -9.26 -1.72
C VAL A 96 1.36 -9.55 -0.31
N ILE A 97 0.20 -9.01 0.07
CA ILE A 97 -0.41 -9.20 1.39
C ILE A 97 -0.69 -10.69 1.68
N ASN A 98 -1.09 -11.46 0.66
CA ASN A 98 -1.39 -12.88 0.80
C ASN A 98 -0.21 -13.80 0.48
N GLN A 99 0.99 -13.24 0.23
CA GLN A 99 2.20 -14.00 -0.11
C GLN A 99 2.00 -14.89 -1.34
N GLN A 100 1.28 -14.38 -2.33
CA GLN A 100 1.01 -15.04 -3.59
C GLN A 100 1.94 -14.53 -4.69
N PRO A 101 2.13 -15.27 -5.79
CA PRO A 101 2.88 -14.79 -6.94
C PRO A 101 2.31 -13.46 -7.45
N ILE A 102 3.21 -12.49 -7.70
CA ILE A 102 2.81 -11.18 -8.20
C ILE A 102 2.36 -11.34 -9.66
N PRO A 103 1.17 -10.84 -10.04
CA PRO A 103 0.72 -10.91 -11.41
C PRO A 103 1.63 -10.06 -12.32
N THR A 104 1.82 -10.52 -13.55
CA THR A 104 2.55 -9.79 -14.60
C THR A 104 1.64 -9.54 -15.79
N SER A 105 1.79 -8.41 -16.44
CA SER A 105 1.05 -8.03 -17.63
C SER A 105 1.84 -7.01 -18.44
N ASP A 106 1.26 -6.46 -19.50
CA ASP A 106 1.88 -5.36 -20.23
C ASP A 106 2.06 -4.12 -19.35
N ASP A 107 1.15 -3.90 -18.39
CA ASP A 107 1.17 -2.78 -17.47
C ASP A 107 1.94 -3.08 -16.18
N ILE A 108 2.15 -4.36 -15.82
CA ILE A 108 2.83 -4.80 -14.59
C ILE A 108 4.15 -5.47 -14.93
N LYS A 109 5.27 -4.84 -14.60
CA LYS A 109 6.62 -5.38 -14.77
C LYS A 109 7.24 -5.72 -13.43
N VAL A 110 7.86 -6.89 -13.32
CA VAL A 110 8.55 -7.36 -12.12
C VAL A 110 10.03 -7.56 -12.45
N ALA A 111 10.90 -6.91 -11.69
CA ALA A 111 12.34 -7.09 -11.77
C ALA A 111 12.87 -7.57 -10.41
N THR A 112 13.70 -8.61 -10.41
CA THR A 112 14.30 -9.16 -9.18
C THR A 112 15.79 -8.85 -9.15
N LYS A 113 16.27 -8.29 -8.05
CA LYS A 113 17.69 -8.06 -7.79
C LYS A 113 18.02 -8.50 -6.36
N GLY A 114 18.76 -9.60 -6.26
CA GLY A 114 19.05 -10.20 -4.95
C GLY A 114 17.78 -10.63 -4.21
N SER A 115 17.59 -10.12 -3.02
CA SER A 115 16.40 -10.39 -2.20
C SER A 115 15.25 -9.40 -2.42
N GLU A 116 15.35 -8.50 -3.40
CA GLU A 116 14.34 -7.50 -3.66
C GLU A 116 13.64 -7.73 -5.00
N GLN A 117 12.31 -7.62 -4.99
CA GLN A 117 11.50 -7.53 -6.17
C GLN A 117 10.97 -6.10 -6.31
N THR A 118 11.22 -5.49 -7.46
CA THR A 118 10.65 -4.20 -7.83
C THR A 118 9.51 -4.43 -8.81
N VAL A 119 8.32 -4.03 -8.42
CA VAL A 119 7.10 -4.11 -9.23
C VAL A 119 6.77 -2.72 -9.72
N THR A 120 6.79 -2.53 -11.05
CA THR A 120 6.42 -1.27 -11.68
C THR A 120 5.08 -1.44 -12.39
N ILE A 121 4.13 -0.58 -12.06
CA ILE A 121 2.78 -0.57 -12.65
C ILE A 121 2.64 0.73 -13.42
N THR A 122 2.51 0.62 -14.75
CA THR A 122 2.37 1.77 -15.64
C THR A 122 1.20 1.49 -16.58
N PRO A 123 0.10 2.25 -16.48
CA PRO A 123 -1.05 1.98 -17.32
C PRO A 123 -0.76 2.32 -18.78
N SER A 124 -1.17 1.44 -19.67
CA SER A 124 -1.07 1.61 -21.12
C SER A 124 -2.00 2.68 -21.71
N THR A 125 -2.96 3.16 -20.90
CA THR A 125 -3.93 4.16 -21.34
C THR A 125 -3.56 5.56 -20.88
N GLU A 126 -3.45 6.50 -21.83
CA GLU A 126 -3.14 7.93 -21.58
C GLU A 126 -4.28 8.75 -20.94
N LYS A 127 -5.22 8.11 -20.22
CA LYS A 127 -6.27 8.87 -19.53
C LYS A 127 -5.64 9.82 -18.51
N ARG A 128 -6.17 11.03 -18.39
CA ARG A 128 -5.74 12.00 -17.37
C ARG A 128 -5.98 11.42 -15.98
N GLN A 129 -4.89 10.93 -15.34
CA GLN A 129 -4.90 10.38 -14.00
C GLN A 129 -4.06 11.23 -13.06
N LEU A 130 -4.35 11.16 -11.76
CA LEU A 130 -3.56 11.84 -10.73
C LEU A 130 -2.14 11.28 -10.68
N PHE A 131 -2.00 9.96 -10.86
CA PHE A 131 -0.73 9.25 -10.87
C PHE A 131 -0.45 8.67 -12.26
N THR A 132 0.83 8.60 -12.61
CA THR A 132 1.32 8.05 -13.89
C THR A 132 1.84 6.63 -13.74
N SER A 133 2.35 6.27 -12.56
CA SER A 133 2.80 4.91 -12.25
C SER A 133 2.92 4.69 -10.75
N PHE A 134 2.93 3.42 -10.37
CA PHE A 134 3.28 2.98 -9.02
C PHE A 134 4.50 2.06 -9.08
N VAL A 135 5.39 2.21 -8.10
CA VAL A 135 6.55 1.34 -7.93
C VAL A 135 6.53 0.78 -6.52
N LEU A 136 6.42 -0.53 -6.40
CA LEU A 136 6.44 -1.25 -5.14
C LEU A 136 7.71 -2.09 -5.04
N VAL A 137 8.45 -1.96 -3.94
CA VAL A 137 9.60 -2.81 -3.63
C VAL A 137 9.23 -3.72 -2.47
N VAL A 138 9.40 -5.02 -2.68
CA VAL A 138 9.10 -6.05 -1.68
C VAL A 138 10.30 -6.97 -1.49
N ASP A 139 10.40 -7.58 -0.32
CA ASP A 139 11.33 -8.67 -0.10
C ASP A 139 10.83 -9.93 -0.80
N SER A 140 11.68 -10.55 -1.63
CA SER A 140 11.31 -11.70 -2.46
C SER A 140 11.00 -12.98 -1.65
N LYS A 141 11.49 -13.08 -0.42
CA LYS A 141 11.33 -14.26 0.44
C LYS A 141 10.16 -14.13 1.39
N THR A 142 9.98 -12.93 1.95
CA THR A 142 8.99 -12.68 3.01
C THR A 142 7.75 -11.96 2.51
N SER A 143 7.78 -11.41 1.29
CA SER A 143 6.77 -10.50 0.73
C SER A 143 6.58 -9.22 1.57
N ALA A 144 7.53 -8.90 2.45
CA ALA A 144 7.46 -7.67 3.23
C ALA A 144 7.62 -6.45 2.31
N MET A 145 6.71 -5.51 2.41
CA MET A 145 6.81 -4.25 1.69
C MET A 145 7.95 -3.41 2.27
N LYS A 146 8.84 -2.94 1.40
CA LYS A 146 9.96 -2.06 1.77
C LYS A 146 9.70 -0.62 1.35
N ARG A 147 9.11 -0.42 0.17
CA ARG A 147 8.87 0.92 -0.38
C ARG A 147 7.69 0.90 -1.34
N LEU A 148 6.88 1.94 -1.27
CA LEU A 148 5.83 2.25 -2.25
C LEU A 148 6.04 3.67 -2.75
N ARG A 149 6.23 3.85 -4.05
CA ARG A 149 6.33 5.15 -4.70
C ARG A 149 5.20 5.33 -5.69
N MET A 150 4.48 6.43 -5.56
CA MET A 150 3.41 6.84 -6.44
C MET A 150 3.89 8.06 -7.22
N ASN A 151 4.17 7.87 -8.52
CA ASN A 151 4.62 8.94 -9.39
C ASN A 151 3.41 9.73 -9.90
N GLY A 152 3.46 11.03 -9.74
CA GLY A 152 2.50 11.97 -10.27
C GLY A 152 3.00 12.58 -11.58
N ARG A 153 2.27 13.59 -12.05
CA ARG A 153 2.68 14.39 -13.20
C ARG A 153 3.78 15.39 -12.80
N SER A 154 4.47 15.91 -13.82
CA SER A 154 5.47 16.98 -13.64
C SER A 154 6.55 16.61 -12.62
N GLU A 155 7.05 15.36 -12.68
CA GLU A 155 8.11 14.87 -11.80
C GLU A 155 7.77 14.88 -10.30
N SER A 156 6.49 15.06 -9.94
CA SER A 156 6.05 14.92 -8.56
C SER A 156 5.94 13.45 -8.16
N TYR A 157 6.16 13.14 -6.87
CA TYR A 157 5.94 11.80 -6.34
C TYR A 157 5.62 11.84 -4.84
N THR A 158 5.01 10.78 -4.38
CA THR A 158 4.88 10.45 -2.96
C THR A 158 5.50 9.07 -2.74
N GLU A 159 6.44 8.97 -1.81
CA GLU A 159 7.13 7.71 -1.49
C GLU A 159 6.95 7.37 -0.02
N TYR A 160 6.60 6.12 0.25
CA TYR A 160 6.50 5.53 1.58
C TYR A 160 7.60 4.49 1.74
N THR A 161 8.38 4.60 2.82
CA THR A 161 9.38 3.61 3.23
C THR A 161 8.91 2.94 4.51
N PHE A 162 8.77 1.63 4.48
CA PHE A 162 8.30 0.78 5.59
C PHE A 162 9.49 0.27 6.40
N LYS A 163 9.38 0.29 7.75
CA LYS A 163 10.45 -0.13 8.68
C LYS A 163 9.95 -1.20 9.64
#